data_ad8f1120a3e3203bfe0cb8c278e800ef
#
_entry.id   ad8f1120a3e3203bfe0cb8c278e800ef
#
_cell.length_a   1.000
_cell.length_b   1.000
_cell.length_c   1.000
_cell.angle_alpha   90.00
_cell.angle_beta   90.00
_cell.angle_gamma   90.00
#
_symmetry.space_group_name_H-M   'P 1'
#
loop_
_entity.id
_entity.type
_entity.pdbx_description
1 polymer ?
#
loop_
_entity_poly.entity_id
_entity_poly.type
_entity_poly.pdbx_seq_one_letter_code
_entity_poly.pdbx_strand_id
1 'polypeptide(L)' 'MAKTRVRNNIRKLRFEHGEMTQQQLAEHVGVTRQTIVAIEKEKYSPSLEAAFLIADAFGEPLESVFSFER' A
#
# COMPACT_ATOMS: atom_id res chain seq x y z
N MET A 1 -9.81 -18.12 -1.05
CA MET A 1 -10.15 -16.91 -0.29
C MET A 1 -10.36 -15.74 -1.25
N ALA A 2 -11.42 -14.99 -1.04
CA ALA A 2 -11.74 -13.87 -1.93
C ALA A 2 -10.74 -12.73 -1.73
N LYS A 3 -10.34 -12.10 -2.83
CA LYS A 3 -9.52 -10.90 -2.76
C LYS A 3 -10.37 -9.73 -2.30
N THR A 4 -9.74 -8.74 -1.72
CA THR A 4 -10.41 -7.48 -1.46
C THR A 4 -10.70 -6.76 -2.78
N ARG A 5 -11.68 -5.86 -2.76
CA ARG A 5 -11.98 -5.00 -3.91
C ARG A 5 -11.14 -3.74 -3.92
N VAL A 6 -10.27 -3.59 -2.95
CA VAL A 6 -9.37 -2.43 -2.88
C VAL A 6 -8.16 -2.74 -3.75
N ARG A 7 -7.98 -1.95 -4.80
CA ARG A 7 -6.83 -2.03 -5.70
C ARG A 7 -5.81 -0.99 -5.30
N ASN A 8 -4.57 -1.18 -5.70
CA ASN A 8 -3.54 -0.23 -5.31
C ASN A 8 -2.46 -0.08 -6.38
N ASN A 9 -1.71 1.02 -6.27
CA ASN A 9 -0.56 1.32 -7.11
C ASN A 9 0.73 1.34 -6.29
N ILE A 10 0.77 0.60 -5.18
CA ILE A 10 1.89 0.68 -4.24
C ILE A 10 3.21 0.33 -4.92
N ARG A 11 3.24 -0.76 -5.68
CA ARG A 11 4.48 -1.20 -6.31
C ARG A 11 5.01 -0.14 -7.26
N LYS A 12 4.14 0.44 -8.09
CA LYS A 12 4.52 1.49 -9.03
C LYS A 12 5.07 2.69 -8.29
N LEU A 13 4.39 3.11 -7.22
CA LEU A 13 4.81 4.27 -6.45
C LEU A 13 6.12 4.02 -5.72
N ARG A 14 6.36 2.79 -5.27
CA ARG A 14 7.66 2.45 -4.65
C ARG A 14 8.79 2.66 -5.65
N PHE A 15 8.60 2.20 -6.89
CA PHE A 15 9.61 2.40 -7.94
C PHE A 15 9.86 3.87 -8.21
N GLU A 16 8.79 4.65 -8.26
CA GLU A 16 8.89 6.08 -8.58
C GLU A 16 9.51 6.89 -7.44
N HIS A 17 9.58 6.32 -6.24
CA HIS A 17 10.14 6.99 -5.07
C HIS A 17 11.48 6.37 -4.68
N GLY A 18 12.40 6.31 -5.64
CA GLY A 18 13.76 5.85 -5.38
C GLY A 18 13.89 4.35 -5.20
N GLU A 19 13.02 3.58 -5.85
CA GLU A 19 13.02 2.13 -5.76
C GLU A 19 12.90 1.66 -4.32
N MET A 20 11.96 2.25 -3.60
CA MET A 20 11.69 1.90 -2.21
C MET A 20 11.34 0.43 -2.09
N THR A 21 11.95 -0.26 -1.11
CA THR A 21 11.65 -1.67 -0.86
C THR A 21 10.36 -1.83 -0.06
N GLN A 22 9.79 -3.03 -0.11
CA GLN A 22 8.63 -3.34 0.73
C GLN A 22 8.96 -3.19 2.21
N GLN A 23 10.18 -3.56 2.60
CA GLN A 23 10.61 -3.44 3.99
C GLN A 23 10.69 -1.97 4.42
N GLN A 24 11.22 -1.12 3.54
CA GLN A 24 11.29 0.32 3.85
C GLN A 24 9.91 0.92 4.03
N LEU A 25 8.97 0.54 3.15
CA LEU A 25 7.60 1.01 3.28
C LEU A 25 6.96 0.50 4.56
N ALA A 26 7.18 -0.78 4.88
CA ALA A 26 6.64 -1.39 6.10
C ALA A 26 7.12 -0.64 7.34
N GLU A 27 8.40 -0.30 7.37
CA GLU A 27 8.98 0.44 8.50
C GLU A 27 8.39 1.84 8.62
N HIS A 28 8.17 2.49 7.49
CA HIS A 28 7.58 3.83 7.49
C HIS A 28 6.15 3.81 8.03
N VAL A 29 5.39 2.76 7.68
CA VAL A 29 4.00 2.64 8.06
C VAL A 29 3.83 2.04 9.47
N GLY A 30 4.83 1.28 9.93
CA GLY A 30 4.76 0.64 11.24
C GLY A 30 4.05 -0.71 11.20
N VAL A 31 4.15 -1.41 10.07
CA VAL A 31 3.59 -2.76 9.92
C VAL A 31 4.69 -3.71 9.48
N THR A 32 4.38 -5.00 9.39
CA THR A 32 5.36 -5.97 8.93
C THR A 32 5.46 -5.95 7.40
N ARG A 33 6.61 -6.41 6.88
CA ARG A 33 6.78 -6.56 5.45
C ARG A 33 5.71 -7.46 4.85
N GLN A 34 5.33 -8.53 5.57
CA GLN A 34 4.31 -9.47 5.12
C GLN A 34 2.96 -8.77 4.91
N THR A 35 2.65 -7.79 5.75
CA THR A 35 1.44 -7.01 5.59
C THR A 35 1.47 -6.22 4.29
N ILE A 36 2.60 -5.59 3.98
CA ILE A 36 2.76 -4.85 2.71
C ILE A 36 2.62 -5.81 1.53
N VAL A 37 3.26 -6.97 1.60
CA VAL A 37 3.17 -7.98 0.52
C VAL A 37 1.71 -8.36 0.28
N ALA A 38 0.95 -8.63 1.35
CA ALA A 38 -0.45 -9.03 1.23
C ALA A 38 -1.31 -7.91 0.64
N ILE A 39 -1.05 -6.66 1.04
CA ILE A 39 -1.78 -5.51 0.51
C ILE A 39 -1.49 -5.34 -0.98
N GLU A 40 -0.22 -5.42 -1.39
CA GLU A 40 0.15 -5.27 -2.80
C GLU A 40 -0.47 -6.36 -3.67
N LYS A 41 -0.61 -7.56 -3.13
CA LYS A 41 -1.24 -8.67 -3.85
C LYS A 41 -2.76 -8.62 -3.79
N GLU A 42 -3.32 -7.64 -3.12
CA GLU A 42 -4.76 -7.43 -3.01
C GLU A 42 -5.48 -8.59 -2.30
N LYS A 43 -4.75 -9.27 -1.45
CA LYS A 43 -5.33 -10.33 -0.61
C LYS A 43 -5.85 -9.80 0.70
N TYR A 44 -5.53 -8.57 1.03
CA TYR A 44 -5.79 -7.97 2.32
C TYR A 44 -5.96 -6.47 2.13
N SER A 45 -7.03 -5.94 2.73
CA SER A 45 -7.30 -4.51 2.68
C SER A 45 -6.68 -3.85 3.91
N PRO A 46 -5.90 -2.79 3.73
CA PRO A 46 -5.29 -2.13 4.89
C PRO A 46 -6.36 -1.46 5.76
N SER A 47 -6.02 -1.28 7.05
CA SER A 47 -6.84 -0.41 7.89
C SER A 47 -6.80 0.99 7.31
N LEU A 48 -7.78 1.82 7.68
CA LEU A 48 -7.82 3.19 7.18
C LEU A 48 -6.57 3.95 7.58
N GLU A 49 -6.12 3.77 8.82
CA GLU A 49 -4.90 4.44 9.28
C GLU A 49 -3.69 4.01 8.47
N ALA A 50 -3.54 2.70 8.24
CA ALA A 50 -2.42 2.20 7.44
C ALA A 50 -2.48 2.74 6.02
N ALA A 51 -3.67 2.81 5.44
CA ALA A 51 -3.85 3.34 4.09
C ALA A 51 -3.39 4.80 4.00
N PHE A 52 -3.76 5.62 4.98
CA PHE A 52 -3.32 7.02 5.02
C PHE A 52 -1.81 7.12 5.20
N LEU A 53 -1.21 6.25 6.03
CA LEU A 53 0.23 6.27 6.24
C LEU A 53 1.00 5.85 4.98
N ILE A 54 0.46 4.89 4.24
CA ILE A 54 1.06 4.47 2.97
C ILE A 54 1.01 5.64 1.98
N ALA A 55 -0.13 6.29 1.85
CA ALA A 55 -0.26 7.44 0.94
C ALA A 55 0.70 8.56 1.36
N ASP A 56 0.83 8.79 2.67
CA ASP A 56 1.73 9.80 3.20
C ASP A 56 3.19 9.49 2.87
N ALA A 57 3.57 8.20 2.90
CA ALA A 57 4.92 7.78 2.57
C ALA A 57 5.32 8.20 1.15
N PHE A 58 4.35 8.27 0.25
CA PHE A 58 4.58 8.65 -1.14
C PHE A 58 4.26 10.12 -1.42
N GLY A 59 3.73 10.84 -0.43
CA GLY A 59 3.29 12.21 -0.64
C GLY A 59 2.14 12.32 -1.63
N GLU A 60 1.30 11.29 -1.72
CA GLU A 60 0.19 11.22 -2.67
C GLU A 60 -1.14 11.21 -1.92
N PRO A 61 -2.21 11.72 -2.55
CA PRO A 61 -3.52 11.58 -1.94
C PRO A 61 -3.95 10.12 -1.93
N LEU A 62 -4.82 9.76 -1.01
CA LEU A 62 -5.26 8.38 -0.84
C LEU A 62 -5.77 7.78 -2.14
N GLU A 63 -6.52 8.53 -2.92
CA GLU A 63 -7.15 8.06 -4.16
C GLU A 63 -6.12 7.78 -5.26
N SER A 64 -4.92 8.34 -5.15
CA SER A 64 -3.86 8.04 -6.11
C SER A 64 -3.17 6.72 -5.80
N VAL A 65 -3.30 6.24 -4.56
CA VAL A 65 -2.67 4.99 -4.12
C VAL A 65 -3.67 3.85 -4.18
N PHE A 66 -4.89 4.08 -3.74
CA PHE A 66 -5.92 3.04 -3.63
C PHE A 66 -7.15 3.40 -4.45
N SER A 67 -7.79 2.38 -4.98
CA SER A 67 -9.07 2.52 -5.65
C SER A 67 -9.96 1.36 -5.26
N PHE A 68 -11.26 1.51 -5.48
CA PHE A 68 -12.23 0.51 -5.13
C PHE A 68 -12.89 -0.03 -6.39
N GLU A 69 -12.78 -1.33 -6.60
CA GLU A 69 -13.41 -1.99 -7.75
C GLU A 69 -14.87 -2.26 -7.43
N ARG A 70 -15.76 -1.71 -8.26
CA ARG A 70 -17.21 -1.84 -8.04
C ARG A 70 -17.85 -3.01 -8.76
#